data_ef3dc69eef083cefb37c9899d053615c
#
_entry.id   ef3dc69eef083cefb37c9899d053615c
#
_cell.length_a   1.000
_cell.length_b   1.000
_cell.length_c   1.000
_cell.angle_alpha   90.00
_cell.angle_beta   90.00
_cell.angle_gamma   90.00
#
_symmetry.space_group_name_H-M   'P 1'
#
loop_
_entity.id
_entity.type
_entity.pdbx_description
1 polymer ?
#
loop_
_entity_poly.entity_id
_entity_poly.type
_entity_poly.pdbx_seq_one_letter_code
_entity_poly.pdbx_strand_id
1 'polypeptide(L)'
;MIDINNKNFNFYTAIDELTQSELEIKESYLNKINFDQTIFVVSEKYIPLRNKTLFYNQFNNIVKNLEKNKYFSASEILLSNFSTSDFENQSDFHINKSRFILVELNKFQSIKKSTETLLTLINNGSIPIIVHPERNLTLQNIGSINHLKSLGVLFQLSLGSMISFYPEIVRTTARDFLSKGYYDFIATDFQNHQLLNSEQTNISLSELNSLIGNNKLNQLINTNPKLILDEDLTNDYNITS
;
A
#
# COMPACT_ATOMS: atom_id res chain seq x y z
N MET A 1 1.92 14.28 1.02
CA MET A 1 2.04 12.80 1.14
C MET A 1 1.39 12.16 -0.06
N ILE A 2 1.98 11.10 -0.56
CA ILE A 2 1.34 10.25 -1.57
C ILE A 2 0.99 8.93 -0.88
N ASP A 3 -0.32 8.70 -0.75
CA ASP A 3 -0.84 7.50 -0.07
C ASP A 3 -1.10 6.40 -1.11
N ILE A 4 -0.15 5.48 -1.23
CA ILE A 4 -0.19 4.40 -2.23
C ILE A 4 -1.10 3.23 -1.84
N ASN A 5 -1.70 3.27 -0.66
CA ASN A 5 -2.63 2.24 -0.20
C ASN A 5 -3.70 2.84 0.70
N ASN A 6 -4.69 3.48 0.09
CA ASN A 6 -5.85 4.01 0.80
C ASN A 6 -7.03 3.05 0.65
N LYS A 7 -7.26 2.21 1.66
CA LYS A 7 -8.37 1.24 1.72
C LYS A 7 -9.69 1.85 2.14
N ASN A 8 -9.77 3.16 2.23
CA ASN A 8 -10.96 3.85 2.73
C ASN A 8 -12.20 3.66 1.87
N PHE A 9 -12.05 3.09 0.68
CA PHE A 9 -13.18 2.67 -0.13
C PHE A 9 -13.55 1.25 0.24
N ASN A 10 -14.49 1.11 1.16
CA ASN A 10 -15.00 -0.19 1.59
C ASN A 10 -15.98 -0.72 0.53
N PHE A 11 -15.44 -1.21 -0.59
CA PHE A 11 -16.24 -1.86 -1.63
C PHE A 11 -16.90 -3.18 -1.18
N TYR A 12 -16.75 -3.55 0.10
CA TYR A 12 -17.36 -4.74 0.68
C TYR A 12 -18.83 -4.56 1.07
N THR A 13 -19.23 -3.34 1.37
CA THR A 13 -20.63 -3.03 1.64
C THR A 13 -21.25 -2.42 0.41
N ALA A 14 -22.21 -3.15 -0.16
CA ALA A 14 -23.11 -2.73 -1.23
C ALA A 14 -22.55 -1.68 -2.21
N ILE A 15 -22.26 -2.14 -3.38
CA ILE A 15 -21.80 -1.40 -4.57
C ILE A 15 -22.54 -0.06 -4.80
N ASP A 16 -23.67 0.15 -4.14
CA ASP A 16 -24.57 1.30 -4.34
C ASP A 16 -24.34 2.47 -3.38
N GLU A 17 -23.44 2.39 -2.38
CA GLU A 17 -23.36 3.38 -1.29
C GLU A 17 -22.08 4.21 -1.20
N LEU A 18 -21.12 4.08 -2.11
CA LEU A 18 -19.97 4.98 -2.14
C LEU A 18 -20.40 6.32 -2.72
N THR A 19 -20.79 7.22 -1.85
CA THR A 19 -21.19 8.55 -2.22
C THR A 19 -19.98 9.48 -2.33
N GLN A 20 -20.07 10.47 -3.21
CA GLN A 20 -19.09 11.56 -3.32
C GLN A 20 -18.84 12.23 -1.95
N SER A 21 -19.83 12.24 -1.06
CA SER A 21 -19.72 12.77 0.30
C SER A 21 -18.72 12.02 1.18
N GLU A 22 -18.53 10.72 1.02
CA GLU A 22 -17.54 9.97 1.79
C GLU A 22 -16.11 10.29 1.35
N LEU A 23 -15.88 10.53 0.07
CA LEU A 23 -14.60 11.01 -0.45
C LEU A 23 -14.27 12.40 0.10
N GLU A 24 -15.23 13.32 0.07
CA GLU A 24 -15.08 14.70 0.56
C GLU A 24 -14.80 14.72 2.08
N ILE A 25 -15.45 13.86 2.85
CA ILE A 25 -15.16 13.69 4.29
C ILE A 25 -13.72 13.21 4.49
N LYS A 26 -13.26 12.24 3.72
CA LYS A 26 -11.91 11.70 3.82
C LYS A 26 -10.85 12.70 3.37
N GLU A 27 -11.09 13.44 2.30
CA GLU A 27 -10.25 14.57 1.90
C GLU A 27 -10.16 15.62 3.01
N SER A 28 -11.26 15.93 3.68
CA SER A 28 -11.27 16.91 4.77
C SER A 28 -10.43 16.46 5.97
N TYR A 29 -10.37 15.16 6.26
CA TYR A 29 -9.50 14.61 7.29
C TYR A 29 -8.02 14.67 6.92
N LEU A 30 -7.69 14.36 5.67
CA LEU A 30 -6.31 14.33 5.19
C LEU A 30 -5.77 15.75 4.91
N ASN A 31 -6.64 16.69 4.51
CA ASN A 31 -6.27 18.11 4.36
C ASN A 31 -5.98 18.80 5.72
N LYS A 32 -6.46 18.23 6.83
CA LYS A 32 -6.09 18.69 8.19
C LYS A 32 -4.72 18.20 8.62
N ILE A 33 -4.14 17.22 7.92
CA ILE A 33 -2.75 16.82 8.06
C ILE A 33 -1.99 17.79 7.17
N ASN A 34 -1.04 18.54 7.71
CA ASN A 34 -0.25 19.58 7.01
C ASN A 34 0.61 19.01 5.87
N PHE A 35 -0.03 18.54 4.80
CA PHE A 35 0.62 18.15 3.56
C PHE A 35 0.21 19.09 2.44
N ASP A 36 1.19 19.68 1.77
CA ASP A 36 0.96 20.60 0.66
C ASP A 36 0.21 19.95 -0.51
N GLN A 37 0.30 18.63 -0.63
CA GLN A 37 -0.38 17.87 -1.68
C GLN A 37 -0.58 16.41 -1.23
N THR A 38 -1.80 15.88 -1.31
CA THR A 38 -2.11 14.48 -1.04
C THR A 38 -2.61 13.81 -2.31
N ILE A 39 -1.95 12.73 -2.70
CA ILE A 39 -2.35 11.88 -3.83
C ILE A 39 -2.80 10.53 -3.24
N PHE A 40 -3.92 10.03 -3.75
CA PHE A 40 -4.54 8.81 -3.26
C PHE A 40 -4.44 7.70 -4.29
N VAL A 41 -3.95 6.56 -3.87
CA VAL A 41 -4.15 5.31 -4.60
C VAL A 41 -5.25 4.54 -3.90
N VAL A 42 -6.39 4.46 -4.57
CA VAL A 42 -7.56 3.73 -4.09
C VAL A 42 -7.36 2.26 -4.39
N SER A 43 -7.15 1.46 -3.36
CA SER A 43 -6.98 0.01 -3.51
C SER A 43 -8.22 -0.74 -3.05
N GLU A 44 -8.61 -1.77 -3.82
CA GLU A 44 -9.55 -2.78 -3.38
C GLU A 44 -8.80 -4.04 -2.95
N LYS A 45 -9.36 -4.78 -2.01
CA LYS A 45 -8.86 -6.12 -1.70
C LYS A 45 -9.33 -7.07 -2.80
N TYR A 46 -8.39 -7.68 -3.53
CA TYR A 46 -8.69 -8.60 -4.59
C TYR A 46 -9.39 -9.85 -4.06
N ILE A 47 -10.58 -10.11 -4.56
CA ILE A 47 -11.34 -11.34 -4.32
C ILE A 47 -11.46 -12.05 -5.68
N PRO A 48 -10.96 -13.29 -5.81
CA PRO A 48 -11.19 -14.11 -6.99
C PRO A 48 -12.70 -14.14 -7.32
N LEU A 49 -13.07 -14.07 -8.58
CA LEU A 49 -14.43 -14.03 -9.08
C LEU A 49 -15.14 -12.65 -9.03
N ARG A 50 -14.52 -11.62 -8.48
CA ARG A 50 -15.10 -10.27 -8.57
C ARG A 50 -14.90 -9.68 -9.96
N ASN A 51 -15.93 -9.04 -10.49
CA ASN A 51 -15.84 -8.38 -11.79
C ASN A 51 -15.02 -7.09 -11.68
N LYS A 52 -13.75 -7.13 -12.11
CA LYS A 52 -12.82 -5.99 -12.12
C LYS A 52 -13.38 -4.81 -12.92
N THR A 53 -14.05 -5.08 -14.05
CA THR A 53 -14.67 -4.04 -14.87
C THR A 53 -15.65 -3.21 -14.04
N LEU A 54 -16.36 -3.84 -13.11
CA LEU A 54 -17.29 -3.16 -12.22
C LEU A 54 -16.54 -2.21 -11.26
N PHE A 55 -15.43 -2.66 -10.66
CA PHE A 55 -14.59 -1.81 -9.81
C PHE A 55 -14.08 -0.58 -10.58
N TYR A 56 -13.47 -0.78 -11.75
CA TYR A 56 -12.94 0.33 -12.54
C TYR A 56 -14.05 1.30 -13.01
N ASN A 57 -15.21 0.80 -13.37
CA ASN A 57 -16.33 1.64 -13.75
C ASN A 57 -16.83 2.49 -12.56
N GLN A 58 -16.90 1.91 -11.37
CA GLN A 58 -17.28 2.63 -10.16
C GLN A 58 -16.22 3.65 -9.77
N PHE A 59 -14.94 3.26 -9.75
CA PHE A 59 -13.83 4.16 -9.49
C PHE A 59 -13.88 5.36 -10.45
N ASN A 60 -13.98 5.11 -11.75
CA ASN A 60 -14.07 6.18 -12.76
C ASN A 60 -15.28 7.09 -12.58
N ASN A 61 -16.44 6.55 -12.20
CA ASN A 61 -17.62 7.34 -11.94
C ASN A 61 -17.45 8.26 -10.72
N ILE A 62 -16.81 7.77 -9.68
CA ILE A 62 -16.55 8.52 -8.45
C ILE A 62 -15.54 9.63 -8.72
N VAL A 63 -14.40 9.31 -9.34
CA VAL A 63 -13.32 10.29 -9.55
C VAL A 63 -13.58 11.23 -10.73
N LYS A 64 -14.62 10.99 -11.52
CA LYS A 64 -14.99 11.84 -12.68
C LYS A 64 -15.18 13.31 -12.33
N ASN A 65 -15.71 13.57 -11.14
CA ASN A 65 -16.00 14.92 -10.64
C ASN A 65 -14.93 15.43 -9.68
N LEU A 66 -13.85 14.69 -9.48
CA LEU A 66 -12.72 15.03 -8.61
C LEU A 66 -11.50 15.43 -9.46
N GLU A 67 -10.46 15.92 -8.82
CA GLU A 67 -9.19 16.20 -9.49
C GLU A 67 -8.56 14.90 -10.01
N LYS A 68 -8.67 14.65 -11.31
CA LYS A 68 -8.28 13.39 -11.97
C LYS A 68 -6.83 12.96 -11.68
N ASN A 69 -5.93 13.92 -11.46
CA ASN A 69 -4.50 13.64 -11.21
C ASN A 69 -4.19 13.36 -9.74
N LYS A 70 -5.22 13.27 -8.88
CA LYS A 70 -5.08 13.05 -7.45
C LYS A 70 -5.45 11.62 -7.03
N TYR A 71 -6.18 10.90 -7.87
CA TYR A 71 -6.71 9.58 -7.57
C TYR A 71 -6.28 8.55 -8.59
N PHE A 72 -5.74 7.44 -8.12
CA PHE A 72 -5.30 6.31 -8.93
C PHE A 72 -5.90 5.02 -8.40
N SER A 73 -6.18 4.07 -9.27
CA SER A 73 -6.68 2.75 -8.90
C SER A 73 -5.54 1.77 -8.63
N ALA A 74 -5.77 0.82 -7.75
CA ALA A 74 -4.91 -0.33 -7.51
C ALA A 74 -5.73 -1.52 -7.01
N SER A 75 -5.11 -2.71 -6.97
CA SER A 75 -5.66 -3.85 -6.25
C SER A 75 -4.64 -4.33 -5.22
N GLU A 76 -5.12 -4.62 -3.99
CA GLU A 76 -4.32 -5.31 -3.00
C GLU A 76 -4.65 -6.81 -3.05
N ILE A 77 -3.68 -7.60 -3.46
CA ILE A 77 -3.86 -9.05 -3.61
C ILE A 77 -3.42 -9.80 -2.37
N LEU A 78 -4.26 -10.69 -1.86
CA LEU A 78 -3.82 -11.72 -0.92
C LEU A 78 -3.09 -12.80 -1.72
N LEU A 79 -1.78 -12.89 -1.56
CA LEU A 79 -0.88 -13.69 -2.41
C LEU A 79 -1.29 -15.16 -2.52
N SER A 80 -1.83 -15.75 -1.43
CA SER A 80 -2.32 -17.15 -1.43
C SER A 80 -3.51 -17.42 -2.34
N ASN A 81 -4.21 -16.39 -2.75
CA ASN A 81 -5.43 -16.49 -3.57
C ASN A 81 -5.15 -16.17 -5.04
N PHE A 82 -3.92 -15.82 -5.38
CA PHE A 82 -3.53 -15.49 -6.73
C PHE A 82 -3.40 -16.76 -7.56
N SER A 83 -4.16 -16.88 -8.64
CA SER A 83 -4.24 -18.06 -9.50
C SER A 83 -3.35 -17.96 -10.73
N THR A 84 -3.18 -19.06 -11.46
CA THR A 84 -2.40 -19.07 -12.72
C THR A 84 -2.96 -18.09 -13.75
N SER A 85 -4.29 -18.00 -13.89
CA SER A 85 -4.92 -17.05 -14.79
C SER A 85 -4.72 -15.58 -14.40
N ASP A 86 -4.51 -15.32 -13.10
CA ASP A 86 -4.22 -13.96 -12.62
C ASP A 86 -2.80 -13.54 -13.01
N PHE A 87 -1.84 -14.47 -13.10
CA PHE A 87 -0.49 -14.16 -13.58
C PHE A 87 -0.46 -13.74 -15.05
N GLU A 88 -1.36 -14.26 -15.88
CA GLU A 88 -1.47 -13.87 -17.29
C GLU A 88 -2.00 -12.43 -17.44
N ASN A 89 -2.80 -11.98 -16.47
CA ASN A 89 -3.44 -10.66 -16.45
C ASN A 89 -2.97 -9.79 -15.29
N GLN A 90 -1.75 -9.99 -14.80
CA GLN A 90 -1.25 -9.30 -13.60
C GLN A 90 -1.22 -7.77 -13.73
N SER A 91 -1.07 -7.24 -14.95
CA SER A 91 -1.13 -5.79 -15.21
C SER A 91 -2.44 -5.13 -14.75
N ASP A 92 -3.53 -5.91 -14.67
CA ASP A 92 -4.82 -5.43 -14.18
C ASP A 92 -4.83 -5.11 -12.68
N PHE A 93 -3.81 -5.58 -11.93
CA PHE A 93 -3.68 -5.35 -10.50
C PHE A 93 -2.67 -4.27 -10.15
N HIS A 94 -1.96 -3.76 -11.14
CA HIS A 94 -0.94 -2.75 -10.95
C HIS A 94 -1.52 -1.43 -10.42
N ILE A 95 -0.71 -0.69 -9.68
CA ILE A 95 -1.03 0.69 -9.30
C ILE A 95 -1.00 1.53 -10.57
N ASN A 96 -2.13 2.11 -10.93
CA ASN A 96 -2.25 2.85 -12.18
C ASN A 96 -1.79 1.97 -13.36
N LYS A 97 -0.96 2.49 -14.24
CA LYS A 97 -0.33 1.75 -15.36
C LYS A 97 1.12 1.37 -15.09
N SER A 98 1.56 1.48 -13.84
CA SER A 98 2.93 1.13 -13.44
C SER A 98 3.16 -0.40 -13.45
N ARG A 99 4.34 -0.84 -13.02
CA ARG A 99 4.62 -2.27 -12.78
C ARG A 99 4.46 -2.68 -11.31
N PHE A 100 4.12 -1.74 -10.44
CA PHE A 100 4.01 -1.99 -9.00
C PHE A 100 2.68 -2.63 -8.64
N ILE A 101 2.71 -3.63 -7.77
CA ILE A 101 1.54 -4.39 -7.31
C ILE A 101 1.55 -4.52 -5.79
N LEU A 102 0.40 -4.20 -5.15
CA LEU A 102 0.25 -4.34 -3.70
C LEU A 102 -0.06 -5.79 -3.34
N VAL A 103 0.71 -6.36 -2.42
CA VAL A 103 0.63 -7.77 -2.04
C VAL A 103 0.51 -7.91 -0.53
N GLU A 104 -0.54 -8.57 -0.06
CA GLU A 104 -0.67 -9.04 1.32
C GLU A 104 -0.21 -10.50 1.41
N LEU A 105 0.71 -10.79 2.35
CA LEU A 105 1.12 -12.16 2.63
C LEU A 105 0.15 -12.83 3.58
N ASN A 106 -0.26 -14.05 3.26
CA ASN A 106 -1.04 -14.86 4.17
C ASN A 106 -0.19 -15.28 5.39
N LYS A 107 -0.64 -14.89 6.60
CA LYS A 107 0.05 -15.21 7.87
C LYS A 107 0.16 -16.70 8.21
N PHE A 108 -0.59 -17.54 7.53
CA PHE A 108 -0.56 -19.00 7.71
C PHE A 108 0.23 -19.71 6.61
N GLN A 109 0.74 -18.99 5.62
CA GLN A 109 1.52 -19.57 4.52
C GLN A 109 3.00 -19.49 4.84
N SER A 110 3.74 -20.56 4.51
CA SER A 110 5.19 -20.55 4.68
C SER A 110 5.84 -19.49 3.78
N ILE A 111 6.91 -18.88 4.26
CA ILE A 111 7.68 -17.90 3.49
C ILE A 111 8.19 -18.48 2.16
N LYS A 112 8.58 -19.75 2.14
CA LYS A 112 9.02 -20.44 0.92
C LYS A 112 7.95 -20.41 -0.17
N LYS A 113 6.70 -20.77 0.15
CA LYS A 113 5.60 -20.76 -0.82
C LYS A 113 5.26 -19.33 -1.27
N SER A 114 5.29 -18.36 -0.35
CA SER A 114 5.12 -16.95 -0.70
C SER A 114 6.21 -16.46 -1.65
N THR A 115 7.47 -16.86 -1.40
CA THR A 115 8.61 -16.53 -2.27
C THR A 115 8.43 -17.09 -3.69
N GLU A 116 7.99 -18.33 -3.83
CA GLU A 116 7.74 -18.94 -5.16
C GLU A 116 6.70 -18.15 -5.96
N THR A 117 5.62 -17.72 -5.32
CA THR A 117 4.58 -16.91 -5.96
C THR A 117 5.08 -15.49 -6.30
N LEU A 118 5.84 -14.85 -5.39
CA LEU A 118 6.47 -13.54 -5.64
C LEU A 118 7.45 -13.60 -6.81
N LEU A 119 8.29 -14.64 -6.90
CA LEU A 119 9.18 -14.83 -8.03
C LEU A 119 8.44 -14.95 -9.35
N THR A 120 7.28 -15.59 -9.37
CA THR A 120 6.44 -15.66 -10.58
C THR A 120 5.96 -14.27 -10.99
N LEU A 121 5.51 -13.41 -10.04
CA LEU A 121 5.14 -12.02 -10.33
C LEU A 121 6.32 -11.22 -10.89
N ILE A 122 7.49 -11.35 -10.27
CA ILE A 122 8.72 -10.65 -10.68
C ILE A 122 9.16 -11.08 -12.08
N ASN A 123 9.19 -12.38 -12.35
CA ASN A 123 9.58 -12.92 -13.65
C ASN A 123 8.64 -12.49 -14.78
N ASN A 124 7.39 -12.19 -14.46
CA ASN A 124 6.41 -11.64 -15.39
C ASN A 124 6.44 -10.10 -15.43
N GLY A 125 7.42 -9.44 -14.82
CA GLY A 125 7.67 -8.01 -14.91
C GLY A 125 7.02 -7.13 -13.87
N SER A 126 6.28 -7.67 -12.89
CA SER A 126 5.73 -6.90 -11.77
C SER A 126 6.78 -6.61 -10.69
N ILE A 127 6.59 -5.52 -9.96
CA ILE A 127 7.38 -5.14 -8.78
C ILE A 127 6.47 -5.25 -7.55
N PRO A 128 6.57 -6.33 -6.75
CA PRO A 128 5.71 -6.51 -5.60
C PRO A 128 6.07 -5.55 -4.46
N ILE A 129 5.04 -4.94 -3.87
CA ILE A 129 5.11 -4.17 -2.63
C ILE A 129 4.35 -4.95 -1.56
N ILE A 130 5.06 -5.54 -0.61
CA ILE A 130 4.40 -6.20 0.53
C ILE A 130 3.85 -5.12 1.46
N VAL A 131 2.53 -5.14 1.64
CA VAL A 131 1.83 -4.22 2.51
C VAL A 131 1.88 -4.70 3.96
N HIS A 132 2.00 -3.77 4.91
CA HIS A 132 2.00 -3.99 6.37
C HIS A 132 2.77 -5.26 6.81
N PRO A 133 4.05 -5.45 6.40
CA PRO A 133 4.84 -6.63 6.75
C PRO A 133 5.00 -6.81 8.26
N GLU A 134 4.93 -5.74 9.04
CA GLU A 134 4.99 -5.73 10.50
C GLU A 134 3.84 -6.51 11.17
N ARG A 135 2.75 -6.74 10.45
CA ARG A 135 1.60 -7.53 10.94
C ARG A 135 1.73 -9.02 10.63
N ASN A 136 2.77 -9.41 9.89
CA ASN A 136 2.97 -10.80 9.48
C ASN A 136 4.08 -11.46 10.32
N LEU A 137 3.68 -12.42 11.17
CA LEU A 137 4.59 -13.12 12.07
C LEU A 137 5.72 -13.86 11.35
N THR A 138 5.50 -14.33 10.12
CA THR A 138 6.53 -15.05 9.35
C THR A 138 7.67 -14.13 8.90
N LEU A 139 7.43 -12.81 8.83
CA LEU A 139 8.43 -11.80 8.49
C LEU A 139 9.16 -11.22 9.70
N GLN A 140 8.78 -11.56 10.92
CA GLN A 140 9.53 -11.16 12.12
C GLN A 140 10.92 -11.83 12.15
N ASN A 141 11.12 -12.89 11.38
CA ASN A 141 12.46 -13.42 11.15
C ASN A 141 13.21 -12.54 10.14
N ILE A 142 14.29 -11.90 10.61
CA ILE A 142 15.16 -11.01 9.80
C ILE A 142 15.68 -11.70 8.53
N GLY A 143 15.98 -13.00 8.58
CA GLY A 143 16.40 -13.77 7.41
C GLY A 143 15.33 -13.77 6.30
N SER A 144 14.05 -13.85 6.68
CA SER A 144 12.95 -13.84 5.71
C SER A 144 12.82 -12.48 5.00
N ILE A 145 12.89 -11.39 5.73
CA ILE A 145 12.75 -10.05 5.13
C ILE A 145 13.97 -9.70 4.26
N ASN A 146 15.18 -10.02 4.70
CA ASN A 146 16.40 -9.82 3.91
C ASN A 146 16.37 -10.62 2.61
N HIS A 147 15.90 -11.87 2.67
CA HIS A 147 15.73 -12.71 1.49
C HIS A 147 14.76 -12.07 0.49
N LEU A 148 13.58 -11.61 0.93
CA LEU A 148 12.63 -10.97 0.04
C LEU A 148 13.17 -9.66 -0.55
N LYS A 149 13.88 -8.85 0.24
CA LYS A 149 14.55 -7.64 -0.29
C LYS A 149 15.60 -7.97 -1.36
N SER A 150 16.37 -9.04 -1.19
CA SER A 150 17.36 -9.47 -2.19
C SER A 150 16.73 -9.91 -3.52
N LEU A 151 15.44 -10.21 -3.54
CA LEU A 151 14.66 -10.52 -4.75
C LEU A 151 14.06 -9.26 -5.39
N GLY A 152 14.27 -8.07 -4.82
CA GLY A 152 13.69 -6.83 -5.29
C GLY A 152 12.25 -6.56 -4.82
N VAL A 153 11.78 -7.28 -3.81
CA VAL A 153 10.49 -7.02 -3.17
C VAL A 153 10.58 -5.78 -2.31
N LEU A 154 9.61 -4.89 -2.42
CA LEU A 154 9.49 -3.66 -1.67
C LEU A 154 8.52 -3.81 -0.49
N PHE A 155 8.62 -2.89 0.48
CA PHE A 155 7.84 -2.98 1.71
C PHE A 155 7.17 -1.65 2.05
N GLN A 156 5.90 -1.73 2.45
CA GLN A 156 5.10 -0.59 2.85
C GLN A 156 4.71 -0.68 4.33
N LEU A 157 5.13 0.30 5.13
CA LEU A 157 4.65 0.49 6.50
C LEU A 157 3.20 0.99 6.47
N SER A 158 2.33 0.36 7.27
CA SER A 158 1.04 0.95 7.60
C SER A 158 1.18 1.98 8.73
N LEU A 159 0.75 3.22 8.49
CA LEU A 159 0.80 4.27 9.50
C LEU A 159 0.02 3.89 10.77
N GLY A 160 -1.08 3.15 10.62
CA GLY A 160 -1.86 2.62 11.74
C GLY A 160 -1.08 1.70 12.65
N SER A 161 -0.01 1.05 12.17
CA SER A 161 0.83 0.18 12.99
C SER A 161 1.74 0.93 13.97
N MET A 162 1.88 2.25 13.83
CA MET A 162 2.65 3.10 14.75
C MET A 162 1.85 3.55 15.98
N ILE A 163 0.54 3.40 15.96
CA ILE A 163 -0.35 3.79 17.07
C ILE A 163 -0.81 2.58 17.88
N SER A 164 -1.37 2.82 19.05
CA SER A 164 -1.83 1.80 20.00
C SER A 164 -3.07 0.99 19.55
N PHE A 165 -3.49 1.16 18.29
CA PHE A 165 -4.62 0.42 17.72
C PHE A 165 -4.31 -1.06 17.51
N TYR A 166 -3.07 -1.37 17.13
CA TYR A 166 -2.60 -2.75 16.98
C TYR A 166 -1.87 -3.23 18.25
N PRO A 167 -1.77 -4.56 18.47
CA PRO A 167 -1.00 -5.11 19.57
C PRO A 167 0.43 -4.56 19.59
N GLU A 168 1.01 -4.43 20.79
CA GLU A 168 2.36 -3.87 21.00
C GLU A 168 3.43 -4.55 20.14
N ILE A 169 3.29 -5.86 19.90
CA ILE A 169 4.23 -6.60 19.04
C ILE A 169 4.28 -6.05 17.61
N VAL A 170 3.15 -5.60 17.04
CA VAL A 170 3.10 -5.00 15.71
C VAL A 170 3.85 -3.67 15.70
N ARG A 171 3.62 -2.82 16.69
CA ARG A 171 4.29 -1.52 16.83
C ARG A 171 5.79 -1.69 17.03
N THR A 172 6.20 -2.63 17.89
CA THR A 172 7.61 -2.93 18.12
C THR A 172 8.29 -3.43 16.85
N THR A 173 7.63 -4.33 16.11
CA THR A 173 8.13 -4.83 14.81
C THR A 173 8.22 -3.70 13.79
N ALA A 174 7.22 -2.81 13.72
CA ALA A 174 7.23 -1.67 12.82
C ALA A 174 8.44 -0.75 13.07
N ARG A 175 8.72 -0.43 14.35
CA ARG A 175 9.89 0.37 14.75
C ARG A 175 11.21 -0.32 14.44
N ASP A 176 11.31 -1.62 14.70
CA ASP A 176 12.50 -2.42 14.39
C ASP A 176 12.78 -2.43 12.88
N PHE A 177 11.77 -2.70 12.06
CA PHE A 177 11.91 -2.67 10.60
C PHE A 177 12.25 -1.28 10.07
N LEU A 178 11.66 -0.23 10.67
CA LEU A 178 11.95 1.16 10.32
C LEU A 178 13.42 1.52 10.62
N SER A 179 13.91 1.15 11.81
CA SER A 179 15.29 1.40 12.23
C SER A 179 16.32 0.70 11.36
N LYS A 180 15.96 -0.45 10.78
CA LYS A 180 16.79 -1.24 9.85
C LYS A 180 16.66 -0.78 8.39
N GLY A 181 15.81 0.20 8.10
CA GLY A 181 15.63 0.74 6.76
C GLY A 181 14.92 -0.22 5.80
N TYR A 182 14.09 -1.14 6.30
CA TYR A 182 13.42 -2.11 5.45
C TYR A 182 12.28 -1.53 4.62
N TYR A 183 11.64 -0.45 5.07
CA TYR A 183 10.52 0.15 4.36
C TYR A 183 10.96 1.04 3.19
N ASP A 184 10.23 0.91 2.11
CA ASP A 184 10.34 1.71 0.90
C ASP A 184 9.23 2.75 0.81
N PHE A 185 8.08 2.49 1.46
CA PHE A 185 6.90 3.35 1.48
C PHE A 185 6.26 3.41 2.87
N ILE A 186 5.53 4.50 3.11
CA ILE A 186 4.59 4.63 4.22
C ILE A 186 3.24 5.02 3.61
N ALA A 187 2.19 4.29 3.98
CA ALA A 187 0.82 4.58 3.56
C ALA A 187 -0.13 4.57 4.74
N THR A 188 -1.30 5.17 4.60
CA THR A 188 -2.30 5.19 5.68
C THR A 188 -2.85 3.81 5.95
N ASP A 189 -3.15 3.04 4.92
CA ASP A 189 -3.71 1.68 5.01
C ASP A 189 -4.98 1.62 5.91
N PHE A 190 -5.81 2.66 5.85
CA PHE A 190 -6.98 2.75 6.69
C PHE A 190 -8.17 2.05 6.08
N GLN A 191 -8.69 1.06 6.80
CA GLN A 191 -9.94 0.40 6.47
C GLN A 191 -11.16 1.11 7.09
N ASN A 192 -10.92 1.95 8.10
CA ASN A 192 -11.99 2.62 8.84
C ASN A 192 -11.52 4.03 9.25
N HIS A 193 -12.23 5.06 8.77
CA HIS A 193 -11.97 6.47 9.07
C HIS A 193 -12.10 6.85 10.56
N GLN A 194 -12.71 5.99 11.39
CA GLN A 194 -12.80 6.21 12.83
C GLN A 194 -11.47 5.93 13.56
N LEU A 195 -10.52 5.22 12.91
CA LEU A 195 -9.30 4.74 13.56
C LEU A 195 -8.18 5.77 13.56
N LEU A 196 -8.21 6.76 12.65
CA LEU A 196 -7.22 7.82 12.62
C LEU A 196 -7.89 9.18 12.42
N ASN A 197 -7.99 9.88 13.51
CA ASN A 197 -8.21 11.32 13.46
C ASN A 197 -6.89 12.02 13.08
N SER A 198 -6.97 13.28 12.68
CA SER A 198 -5.80 14.09 12.30
C SER A 198 -4.74 14.17 13.40
N GLU A 199 -5.14 14.09 14.66
CA GLU A 199 -4.24 14.13 15.82
C GLU A 199 -3.39 12.87 15.90
N GLN A 200 -3.98 11.68 15.82
CA GLN A 200 -3.24 10.41 15.82
C GLN A 200 -2.31 10.27 14.62
N THR A 201 -2.72 10.73 13.46
CA THR A 201 -1.86 10.77 12.27
C THR A 201 -0.67 11.70 12.48
N ASN A 202 -0.89 12.89 13.03
CA ASN A 202 0.19 13.85 13.32
C ASN A 202 1.16 13.31 14.39
N ILE A 203 0.64 12.63 15.43
CA ILE A 203 1.47 11.95 16.43
C ILE A 203 2.34 10.87 15.77
N SER A 204 1.76 10.03 14.93
CA SER A 204 2.50 8.98 14.22
C SER A 204 3.58 9.55 13.31
N LEU A 205 3.29 10.60 12.55
CA LEU A 205 4.26 11.27 11.69
C LEU A 205 5.38 11.95 12.48
N SER A 206 5.04 12.56 13.62
CA SER A 206 6.03 13.16 14.53
C SER A 206 6.95 12.08 15.11
N GLU A 207 6.41 10.94 15.52
CA GLU A 207 7.20 9.81 15.99
C GLU A 207 8.11 9.26 14.89
N LEU A 208 7.59 9.04 13.69
CA LEU A 208 8.37 8.61 12.53
C LEU A 208 9.52 9.58 12.23
N ASN A 209 9.22 10.89 12.22
CA ASN A 209 10.24 11.90 12.01
C ASN A 209 11.35 11.87 13.08
N SER A 210 10.99 11.62 14.33
CA SER A 210 11.94 11.47 15.43
C SER A 210 12.84 10.23 15.28
N LEU A 211 12.30 9.14 14.70
CA LEU A 211 13.00 7.87 14.54
C LEU A 211 13.95 7.86 13.33
N ILE A 212 13.55 8.43 12.20
CA ILE A 212 14.29 8.31 10.94
C ILE A 212 14.73 9.65 10.33
N GLY A 213 14.33 10.76 10.90
CA GLY A 213 14.60 12.11 10.41
C GLY A 213 13.75 12.52 9.20
N ASN A 214 13.66 13.84 9.00
CA ASN A 214 12.77 14.43 8.01
C ASN A 214 13.09 14.01 6.57
N ASN A 215 14.38 13.90 6.21
CA ASN A 215 14.78 13.52 4.85
C ASN A 215 14.32 12.11 4.50
N LYS A 216 14.53 11.14 5.41
CA LYS A 216 14.11 9.76 5.19
C LYS A 216 12.59 9.64 5.21
N LEU A 217 11.90 10.32 6.13
CA LEU A 217 10.45 10.36 6.16
C LEU A 217 9.90 10.90 4.83
N ASN A 218 10.40 12.05 4.35
CA ASN A 218 10.00 12.61 3.05
C ASN A 218 10.26 11.66 1.88
N GLN A 219 11.37 10.92 1.92
CA GLN A 219 11.65 9.88 0.92
C GLN A 219 10.53 8.84 0.87
N LEU A 220 10.09 8.32 2.04
CA LEU A 220 9.11 7.23 2.14
C LEU A 220 7.67 7.67 1.84
N ILE A 221 7.32 8.95 2.10
CA ILE A 221 5.95 9.46 1.93
C ILE A 221 5.73 10.31 0.68
N ASN A 222 6.79 10.76 0.01
CA ASN A 222 6.70 11.61 -1.17
C ASN A 222 7.56 11.13 -2.33
N THR A 223 8.89 11.04 -2.14
CA THR A 223 9.81 10.79 -3.26
C THR A 223 9.60 9.40 -3.87
N ASN A 224 9.61 8.35 -3.05
CA ASN A 224 9.43 6.99 -3.54
C ASN A 224 8.02 6.77 -4.14
N PRO A 225 6.91 7.22 -3.50
CA PRO A 225 5.59 7.11 -4.11
C PRO A 225 5.43 7.82 -5.45
N LYS A 226 6.12 8.96 -5.67
CA LYS A 226 6.11 9.63 -6.98
C LYS A 226 6.65 8.75 -8.09
N LEU A 227 7.68 7.95 -7.83
CA LEU A 227 8.24 7.03 -8.82
C LEU A 227 7.23 5.97 -9.29
N ILE A 228 6.27 5.60 -8.44
CA ILE A 228 5.20 4.66 -8.81
C ILE A 228 4.20 5.30 -9.77
N LEU A 229 3.93 6.60 -9.59
CA LEU A 229 2.88 7.32 -10.32
C LEU A 229 3.39 7.96 -11.62
N ASP A 230 4.70 8.07 -11.79
CA ASP A 230 5.34 8.61 -12.98
C ASP A 230 5.60 7.49 -13.99
N GLU A 231 4.84 7.49 -15.08
CA GLU A 231 4.93 6.45 -16.11
C GLU A 231 6.32 6.41 -16.78
N ASP A 232 6.98 7.55 -16.90
CA ASP A 232 8.31 7.64 -17.54
C ASP A 232 9.39 7.05 -16.61
N LEU A 233 9.29 7.27 -15.31
CA LEU A 233 10.24 6.76 -14.32
C LEU A 233 10.05 5.28 -13.98
N THR A 234 8.85 4.72 -14.15
CA THR A 234 8.59 3.30 -13.85
C THR A 234 9.35 2.34 -14.77
N ASN A 235 9.70 2.76 -15.98
CA ASN A 235 10.47 1.95 -16.94
C ASN A 235 11.96 1.88 -16.57
N ASP A 236 12.48 2.88 -15.89
CA ASP A 236 13.89 2.99 -15.49
C ASP A 236 14.16 2.50 -14.07
N TYR A 237 13.12 2.00 -13.35
CA TYR A 237 13.26 1.47 -12.00
C TYR A 237 14.07 0.17 -12.03
N ASN A 238 15.38 0.32 -12.14
CA ASN A 238 16.31 -0.76 -11.91
C ASN A 238 16.45 -0.93 -10.40
N ILE A 239 16.07 -2.11 -9.90
CA ILE A 239 16.29 -2.54 -8.54
C ILE A 239 17.81 -2.61 -8.35
N THR A 240 18.43 -1.48 -8.05
CA THR A 240 19.81 -1.48 -7.56
C THR A 240 19.75 -1.86 -6.09
N SER A 241 20.17 -3.08 -5.83
CA SER A 241 20.43 -3.70 -4.55
C SER A 241 21.27 -2.83 -3.60
#